data_67a206192b5ec0ddcf2e65fb410fa4d6
#
_entry.id   67a206192b5ec0ddcf2e65fb410fa4d6
#
_cell.length_a   1.000
_cell.length_b   1.000
_cell.length_c   1.000
_cell.angle_alpha   90.00
_cell.angle_beta   90.00
_cell.angle_gamma   90.00
#
_symmetry.space_group_name_H-M   'P 1'
#
loop_
_entity.id
_entity.type
_entity.pdbx_description
1 polymer ?
#
loop_
_entity_poly.entity_id
_entity_poly.type
_entity_poly.pdbx_seq_one_letter_code
_entity_poly.pdbx_strand_id
1 'polypeptide(L)'
;RYADALARECNNPWAAAYVHEIMQEDPDILSKAFEAKPADLTWYRCTTKKERPAYSSKLLELPQSKVFSQTGTALMNTDIGHHTNNAMLSFRSSPYGATSHALANQNAFNTFFGGKAIFYSSGHRTGFTDDHCMYAYRNTRAHNSILVNGMGQKIGTEGYGWIPRYYEGEEISYVVGDASNAVSYTHLR
;
A
#
# COMPACT_ATOMS: atom_id res chain seq x y z
N ARG A 1 -6.19 -0.26 -15.24
CA ARG A 1 -6.43 0.87 -16.14
C ARG A 1 -5.35 1.94 -16.05
N TYR A 2 -5.02 2.51 -14.86
CA TYR A 2 -3.96 3.54 -14.76
C TYR A 2 -2.59 2.99 -15.13
N ALA A 3 -2.25 1.78 -14.70
CA ALA A 3 -1.01 1.13 -15.09
C ALA A 3 -0.95 0.88 -16.61
N ASP A 4 -2.06 0.51 -17.23
CA ASP A 4 -2.11 0.31 -18.69
C ASP A 4 -1.98 1.64 -19.45
N ALA A 5 -2.60 2.71 -18.97
CA ALA A 5 -2.41 4.05 -19.54
C ALA A 5 -0.94 4.50 -19.42
N LEU A 6 -0.32 4.28 -18.27
CA LEU A 6 1.10 4.59 -18.05
C LEU A 6 2.00 3.77 -19.00
N ALA A 7 1.71 2.47 -19.14
CA ALA A 7 2.44 1.61 -20.07
C ALA A 7 2.39 2.14 -21.50
N ARG A 8 1.22 2.52 -21.99
CA ARG A 8 1.00 2.96 -23.37
C ARG A 8 1.53 4.37 -23.61
N GLU A 9 1.06 5.35 -22.83
CA GLU A 9 1.33 6.76 -23.12
C GLU A 9 2.73 7.20 -22.74
N CYS A 10 3.29 6.63 -21.67
CA CYS A 10 4.65 6.90 -21.21
C CYS A 10 5.69 5.87 -21.68
N ASN A 11 5.27 4.89 -22.49
CA ASN A 11 6.12 3.77 -22.91
C ASN A 11 6.86 3.11 -21.74
N ASN A 12 6.12 2.91 -20.62
CA ASN A 12 6.71 2.41 -19.38
C ASN A 12 6.74 0.88 -19.38
N PRO A 13 7.92 0.24 -19.45
CA PRO A 13 8.05 -1.21 -19.58
C PRO A 13 7.68 -1.96 -18.29
N TRP A 14 7.87 -1.38 -17.10
CA TRP A 14 7.46 -1.99 -15.84
C TRP A 14 5.95 -2.00 -15.67
N ALA A 15 5.29 -0.89 -16.04
CA ALA A 15 3.84 -0.85 -16.06
C ALA A 15 3.26 -1.83 -17.09
N ALA A 16 3.90 -1.99 -18.26
CA ALA A 16 3.50 -2.97 -19.26
C ALA A 16 3.64 -4.41 -18.74
N ALA A 17 4.76 -4.74 -18.09
CA ALA A 17 4.99 -6.05 -17.48
C ALA A 17 3.94 -6.34 -16.39
N TYR A 18 3.68 -5.39 -15.50
CA TYR A 18 2.66 -5.52 -14.47
C TYR A 18 1.25 -5.77 -15.04
N VAL A 19 0.86 -5.03 -16.08
CA VAL A 19 -0.44 -5.23 -16.73
C VAL A 19 -0.51 -6.59 -17.42
N HIS A 20 0.58 -7.03 -18.04
CA HIS A 20 0.66 -8.34 -18.67
C HIS A 20 0.43 -9.46 -17.64
N GLU A 21 1.13 -9.46 -16.52
CA GLU A 21 0.97 -10.47 -15.45
C GLU A 21 -0.47 -10.54 -14.94
N ILE A 22 -1.06 -9.39 -14.63
CA ILE A 22 -2.46 -9.35 -14.17
C ILE A 22 -3.43 -9.91 -15.22
N MET A 23 -3.21 -9.60 -16.49
CA MET A 23 -4.07 -10.10 -17.57
C MET A 23 -3.86 -11.58 -17.89
N GLN A 24 -2.73 -12.17 -17.54
CA GLN A 24 -2.56 -13.63 -17.59
C GLN A 24 -3.45 -14.34 -16.57
N GLU A 25 -3.63 -13.75 -15.40
CA GLU A 25 -4.49 -14.31 -14.34
C GLU A 25 -5.98 -14.04 -14.60
N ASP A 26 -6.30 -12.83 -15.05
CA ASP A 26 -7.68 -12.40 -15.34
C ASP A 26 -7.69 -11.58 -16.64
N PRO A 27 -7.90 -12.22 -17.79
CA PRO A 27 -7.96 -11.54 -19.08
C PRO A 27 -9.01 -10.43 -19.16
N ASP A 28 -10.07 -10.52 -18.36
CA ASP A 28 -11.19 -9.58 -18.33
C ASP A 28 -11.02 -8.45 -17.31
N ILE A 29 -9.87 -8.37 -16.63
CA ILE A 29 -9.65 -7.42 -15.52
C ILE A 29 -9.91 -5.96 -15.91
N LEU A 30 -9.57 -5.56 -17.13
CA LEU A 30 -9.82 -4.21 -17.61
C LEU A 30 -11.31 -3.95 -17.82
N SER A 31 -12.04 -4.90 -18.40
CA SER A 31 -13.49 -4.80 -18.59
C SER A 31 -14.20 -4.70 -17.26
N LYS A 32 -13.92 -5.59 -16.33
CA LYS A 32 -14.46 -5.56 -14.96
C LYS A 32 -14.19 -4.25 -14.24
N ALA A 33 -12.98 -3.70 -14.41
CA ALA A 33 -12.62 -2.42 -13.80
C ALA A 33 -13.44 -1.25 -14.39
N PHE A 34 -13.82 -1.29 -15.65
CA PHE A 34 -14.63 -0.27 -16.28
C PHE A 34 -16.13 -0.42 -15.99
N GLU A 35 -16.62 -1.64 -15.87
CA GLU A 35 -17.99 -1.90 -15.39
C GLU A 35 -18.21 -1.30 -14.00
N ALA A 36 -17.24 -1.45 -13.10
CA ALA A 36 -17.30 -0.88 -11.76
C ALA A 36 -17.27 0.67 -11.74
N LYS A 37 -16.63 1.29 -12.74
CA LYS A 37 -16.50 2.76 -12.84
C LYS A 37 -16.57 3.23 -14.32
N PRO A 38 -17.77 3.37 -14.88
CA PRO A 38 -17.93 3.72 -16.31
C PRO A 38 -17.29 5.08 -16.70
N ALA A 39 -17.25 6.06 -15.79
CA ALA A 39 -16.61 7.34 -16.07
C ALA A 39 -15.11 7.21 -16.38
N ASP A 40 -14.44 6.23 -15.79
CA ASP A 40 -13.03 5.96 -16.04
C ASP A 40 -12.80 5.36 -17.44
N LEU A 41 -13.78 4.69 -18.02
CA LEU A 41 -13.71 4.21 -19.40
C LEU A 41 -13.62 5.37 -20.40
N THR A 42 -14.40 6.42 -20.19
CA THR A 42 -14.36 7.62 -21.05
C THR A 42 -13.00 8.31 -20.94
N TRP A 43 -12.51 8.52 -19.71
CA TRP A 43 -11.17 9.06 -19.48
C TRP A 43 -10.11 8.20 -20.18
N TYR A 44 -10.13 6.90 -19.96
CA TYR A 44 -9.18 5.96 -20.55
C TYR A 44 -9.18 6.03 -22.09
N ARG A 45 -10.35 5.98 -22.73
CA ARG A 45 -10.47 6.06 -24.18
C ARG A 45 -9.98 7.41 -24.75
N CYS A 46 -10.17 8.48 -24.00
CA CYS A 46 -9.72 9.80 -24.42
C CYS A 46 -8.20 10.00 -24.28
N THR A 47 -7.60 9.38 -23.27
CA THR A 47 -6.19 9.60 -22.92
C THR A 47 -5.26 8.53 -23.46
N THR A 48 -5.73 7.30 -23.67
CA THR A 48 -4.89 6.16 -24.07
C THR A 48 -5.00 5.94 -25.57
N LYS A 49 -4.02 6.43 -26.32
CA LYS A 49 -4.00 6.41 -27.81
C LYS A 49 -2.96 5.45 -28.38
N LYS A 50 -1.87 5.21 -27.66
CA LYS A 50 -0.76 4.38 -28.14
C LYS A 50 -0.98 2.92 -27.85
N GLU A 51 -0.28 2.06 -28.56
CA GLU A 51 -0.24 0.64 -28.28
C GLU A 51 0.55 0.35 -27.01
N ARG A 52 0.23 -0.76 -26.35
CA ARG A 52 1.00 -1.21 -25.20
C ARG A 52 2.35 -1.73 -25.68
N PRO A 53 3.47 -1.37 -25.00
CA PRO A 53 4.75 -1.97 -25.27
C PRO A 53 4.69 -3.50 -25.17
N ALA A 54 5.54 -4.18 -25.93
CA ALA A 54 5.67 -5.63 -25.85
C ALA A 54 6.05 -6.04 -24.41
N TYR A 55 5.56 -7.20 -23.99
CA TYR A 55 5.92 -7.77 -22.71
C TYR A 55 7.45 -7.98 -22.62
N SER A 56 7.96 -7.64 -21.47
CA SER A 56 9.32 -7.99 -21.06
C SER A 56 9.31 -8.38 -19.58
N SER A 57 10.28 -9.17 -19.13
CA SER A 57 10.41 -9.59 -17.74
C SER A 57 10.91 -8.49 -16.80
N LYS A 58 10.49 -7.25 -17.04
CA LYS A 58 10.96 -6.07 -16.30
C LYS A 58 10.61 -6.08 -14.81
N LEU A 59 9.56 -6.79 -14.40
CA LEU A 59 9.24 -6.93 -12.96
C LEU A 59 10.38 -7.62 -12.19
N LEU A 60 11.13 -8.51 -12.85
CA LEU A 60 12.30 -9.18 -12.25
C LEU A 60 13.48 -8.23 -12.00
N GLU A 61 13.49 -7.09 -12.67
CA GLU A 61 14.52 -6.06 -12.52
C GLU A 61 14.19 -5.04 -11.41
N LEU A 62 13.01 -5.13 -10.81
CA LEU A 62 12.62 -4.25 -9.71
C LEU A 62 13.35 -4.64 -8.41
N PRO A 63 13.76 -3.65 -7.61
CA PRO A 63 14.27 -3.94 -6.28
C PRO A 63 13.21 -4.64 -5.44
N GLN A 64 13.62 -5.67 -4.68
CA GLN A 64 12.70 -6.44 -3.83
C GLN A 64 12.11 -5.60 -2.69
N SER A 65 12.81 -4.54 -2.31
CA SER A 65 12.35 -3.63 -1.26
C SER A 65 12.37 -2.19 -1.73
N LYS A 66 11.38 -1.41 -1.28
CA LYS A 66 11.32 0.02 -1.55
C LYS A 66 10.74 0.79 -0.38
N VAL A 67 11.45 1.84 0.04
CA VAL A 67 11.00 2.77 1.07
C VAL A 67 10.66 4.11 0.44
N PHE A 68 9.44 4.55 0.69
CA PHE A 68 8.91 5.86 0.31
C PHE A 68 8.87 6.73 1.57
N SER A 69 10.03 7.23 1.98
CA SER A 69 10.20 7.93 3.28
C SER A 69 9.32 9.16 3.41
N GLN A 70 9.06 9.88 2.32
CA GLN A 70 8.21 11.07 2.33
C GLN A 70 6.73 10.75 2.61
N THR A 71 6.26 9.57 2.24
CA THR A 71 4.90 9.11 2.56
C THR A 71 4.85 8.21 3.78
N GLY A 72 6.02 7.78 4.27
CA GLY A 72 6.16 6.88 5.40
C GLY A 72 5.65 5.47 5.08
N THR A 73 5.93 4.97 3.89
CA THR A 73 5.52 3.63 3.45
C THR A 73 6.75 2.83 3.02
N ALA A 74 6.83 1.59 3.45
CA ALA A 74 7.83 0.63 2.97
C ALA A 74 7.12 -0.61 2.42
N LEU A 75 7.65 -1.15 1.33
CA LEU A 75 7.24 -2.41 0.72
C LEU A 75 8.47 -3.30 0.63
N MET A 76 8.34 -4.53 1.10
CA MET A 76 9.40 -5.54 1.06
C MET A 76 8.83 -6.82 0.47
N ASN A 77 9.54 -7.41 -0.45
CA ASN A 77 9.18 -8.63 -1.16
C ASN A 77 10.35 -9.60 -1.11
N THR A 78 10.04 -10.88 -1.17
CA THR A 78 11.06 -11.92 -1.40
C THR A 78 11.23 -12.23 -2.87
N ASP A 79 10.19 -12.07 -3.68
CA ASP A 79 10.19 -12.37 -5.11
C ASP A 79 9.06 -11.63 -5.83
N ILE A 80 9.26 -10.35 -6.09
CA ILE A 80 8.24 -9.49 -6.72
C ILE A 80 7.85 -9.94 -8.13
N GLY A 81 8.74 -10.67 -8.81
CA GLY A 81 8.50 -11.19 -10.15
C GLY A 81 7.66 -12.47 -10.21
N HIS A 82 7.53 -13.20 -9.10
CA HIS A 82 6.82 -14.47 -9.05
C HIS A 82 5.84 -14.49 -7.86
N HIS A 83 4.70 -13.87 -8.04
CA HIS A 83 3.72 -13.60 -6.98
C HIS A 83 3.28 -14.83 -6.16
N THR A 84 3.25 -16.03 -6.76
CA THR A 84 2.88 -17.27 -6.06
C THR A 84 3.85 -17.69 -4.98
N ASN A 85 5.12 -17.29 -5.08
CA ASN A 85 6.19 -17.56 -4.12
C ASN A 85 6.59 -16.32 -3.30
N ASN A 86 5.98 -15.18 -3.60
CA ASN A 86 6.32 -13.92 -2.97
C ASN A 86 5.75 -13.81 -1.56
N ALA A 87 6.63 -13.60 -0.59
CA ALA A 87 6.25 -13.06 0.71
C ALA A 87 6.40 -11.53 0.64
N MET A 88 5.32 -10.81 0.94
CA MET A 88 5.30 -9.35 0.93
C MET A 88 5.00 -8.82 2.33
N LEU A 89 5.73 -7.79 2.72
CA LEU A 89 5.44 -6.97 3.90
C LEU A 89 5.24 -5.54 3.45
N SER A 90 4.13 -4.93 3.86
CA SER A 90 3.95 -3.49 3.81
C SER A 90 4.03 -2.92 5.23
N PHE A 91 4.73 -1.80 5.38
CA PHE A 91 4.89 -1.10 6.65
C PHE A 91 4.54 0.37 6.47
N ARG A 92 3.92 0.96 7.48
CA ARG A 92 3.51 2.36 7.46
C ARG A 92 3.95 3.09 8.72
N SER A 93 4.66 4.22 8.54
CA SER A 93 4.94 5.22 9.57
C SER A 93 4.96 6.60 8.89
N SER A 94 3.79 7.25 8.85
CA SER A 94 3.55 8.39 7.97
C SER A 94 3.67 9.74 8.71
N PRO A 95 4.32 10.74 8.08
CA PRO A 95 4.44 12.08 8.64
C PRO A 95 3.14 12.89 8.62
N TYR A 96 2.09 12.38 7.99
CA TYR A 96 0.84 13.12 7.80
C TYR A 96 -0.23 12.86 8.87
N GLY A 97 0.10 12.07 9.90
CA GLY A 97 -0.84 11.75 10.96
C GLY A 97 -2.05 10.92 10.52
N ALA A 98 -3.13 11.02 11.29
CA ALA A 98 -4.37 10.28 11.11
C ALA A 98 -5.56 11.23 10.84
N THR A 99 -5.43 12.10 9.85
CA THR A 99 -6.46 13.06 9.45
C THR A 99 -7.29 12.58 8.27
N SER A 100 -8.50 13.12 8.11
CA SER A 100 -9.41 12.80 7.01
C SER A 100 -9.60 11.27 6.89
N HIS A 101 -9.21 10.68 5.79
CA HIS A 101 -9.33 9.24 5.50
C HIS A 101 -8.15 8.42 6.06
N ALA A 102 -7.14 9.05 6.66
CA ALA A 102 -6.04 8.33 7.26
C ALA A 102 -6.43 7.70 8.60
N LEU A 103 -5.76 6.61 8.93
CA LEU A 103 -6.04 5.76 10.08
C LEU A 103 -4.97 5.99 11.15
N ALA A 104 -5.32 5.75 12.42
CA ALA A 104 -4.37 5.79 13.53
C ALA A 104 -3.55 4.49 13.57
N ASN A 105 -2.68 4.31 12.56
CA ASN A 105 -1.99 3.07 12.26
C ASN A 105 -0.48 3.27 11.99
N GLN A 106 0.16 4.17 12.74
CA GLN A 106 1.62 4.32 12.65
C GLN A 106 2.30 3.04 13.15
N ASN A 107 3.40 2.69 12.50
CA ASN A 107 4.13 1.44 12.71
C ASN A 107 3.26 0.18 12.51
N ALA A 108 2.19 0.29 11.73
CA ALA A 108 1.41 -0.87 11.34
C ALA A 108 2.04 -1.59 10.15
N PHE A 109 1.87 -2.90 10.13
CA PHE A 109 2.32 -3.74 9.04
C PHE A 109 1.20 -4.64 8.51
N ASN A 110 1.32 -5.05 7.27
CA ASN A 110 0.53 -6.13 6.69
C ASN A 110 1.47 -7.10 5.99
N THR A 111 1.13 -8.39 6.03
CA THR A 111 1.91 -9.42 5.35
C THR A 111 1.02 -10.25 4.44
N PHE A 112 1.61 -10.68 3.34
CA PHE A 112 0.98 -11.51 2.34
C PHE A 112 1.94 -12.62 1.93
N PHE A 113 1.41 -13.76 1.50
CA PHE A 113 2.16 -14.82 0.87
C PHE A 113 1.36 -15.43 -0.27
N GLY A 114 1.96 -15.56 -1.43
CA GLY A 114 1.31 -16.11 -2.62
C GLY A 114 0.01 -15.37 -2.98
N GLY A 115 -0.03 -14.04 -2.80
CA GLY A 115 -1.22 -13.22 -3.03
C GLY A 115 -2.29 -13.30 -1.93
N LYS A 116 -2.08 -14.13 -0.89
CA LYS A 116 -3.03 -14.28 0.22
C LYS A 116 -2.61 -13.43 1.42
N ALA A 117 -3.56 -12.71 2.00
CA ALA A 117 -3.33 -11.95 3.22
C ALA A 117 -3.11 -12.90 4.41
N ILE A 118 -2.03 -12.66 5.18
CA ILE A 118 -1.70 -13.39 6.42
C ILE A 118 -2.05 -12.51 7.62
N PHE A 119 -1.37 -11.38 7.75
CA PHE A 119 -1.71 -10.35 8.71
C PHE A 119 -2.12 -9.09 7.95
N TYR A 120 -3.32 -8.60 8.18
CA TYR A 120 -3.81 -7.40 7.54
C TYR A 120 -4.74 -6.64 8.48
N SER A 121 -4.94 -5.37 8.18
CA SER A 121 -5.84 -4.52 8.95
C SER A 121 -7.26 -5.05 8.93
N SER A 122 -7.91 -5.10 10.08
CA SER A 122 -9.31 -5.49 10.15
C SER A 122 -10.21 -4.37 9.62
N GLY A 123 -11.31 -4.75 9.02
CA GLY A 123 -12.32 -3.84 8.60
C GLY A 123 -12.16 -3.32 7.19
N HIS A 124 -13.30 -3.07 6.60
CA HIS A 124 -13.47 -2.43 5.32
C HIS A 124 -14.24 -1.14 5.55
N ARG A 125 -13.79 -0.07 4.94
CA ARG A 125 -14.46 1.21 5.07
C ARG A 125 -15.87 1.14 4.46
N THR A 126 -16.87 1.32 5.31
CA THR A 126 -18.28 1.40 4.90
C THR A 126 -18.66 2.85 4.61
N GLY A 127 -18.74 3.68 5.63
CA GLY A 127 -18.96 5.12 5.52
C GLY A 127 -17.95 5.87 6.39
N PHE A 128 -17.69 7.13 6.07
CA PHE A 128 -16.72 7.91 6.84
C PHE A 128 -17.21 8.24 8.25
N THR A 129 -18.51 8.31 8.44
CA THR A 129 -19.17 8.72 9.70
C THR A 129 -19.93 7.58 10.37
N ASP A 130 -19.86 6.35 9.86
CA ASP A 130 -20.49 5.22 10.52
C ASP A 130 -19.74 4.79 11.78
N ASP A 131 -20.46 4.17 12.70
CA ASP A 131 -19.93 3.75 14.00
C ASP A 131 -18.76 2.77 13.88
N HIS A 132 -18.80 1.87 12.92
CA HIS A 132 -17.72 0.93 12.68
C HIS A 132 -16.43 1.66 12.22
N CYS A 133 -16.57 2.68 11.37
CA CYS A 133 -15.45 3.52 10.99
C CYS A 133 -14.88 4.27 12.20
N MET A 134 -15.75 4.95 12.95
CA MET A 134 -15.33 5.86 14.02
C MET A 134 -14.77 5.14 15.24
N TYR A 135 -15.39 4.03 15.66
CA TYR A 135 -15.06 3.35 16.91
C TYR A 135 -14.24 2.07 16.75
N ALA A 136 -14.10 1.55 15.54
CA ALA A 136 -13.34 0.34 15.29
C ALA A 136 -12.17 0.59 14.33
N TYR A 137 -12.40 0.52 13.03
CA TYR A 137 -11.30 0.33 12.11
C TYR A 137 -10.43 1.58 11.88
N ARG A 138 -10.89 2.77 12.25
CA ARG A 138 -10.08 3.99 12.25
C ARG A 138 -9.04 4.04 13.36
N ASN A 139 -9.24 3.22 14.38
CA ASN A 139 -8.41 3.17 15.58
C ASN A 139 -7.28 2.14 15.45
N THR A 140 -6.21 2.35 16.18
CA THR A 140 -5.00 1.51 16.18
C THR A 140 -5.28 0.03 16.44
N ARG A 141 -6.28 -0.29 17.28
CA ARG A 141 -6.67 -1.67 17.61
C ARG A 141 -7.17 -2.50 16.43
N ALA A 142 -7.52 -1.85 15.32
CA ALA A 142 -7.97 -2.52 14.11
C ALA A 142 -6.80 -2.86 13.15
N HIS A 143 -5.58 -2.60 13.56
CA HIS A 143 -4.39 -2.76 12.75
C HIS A 143 -3.32 -3.57 13.48
N ASN A 144 -2.39 -4.13 12.71
CA ASN A 144 -1.22 -4.83 13.24
C ASN A 144 -0.20 -3.79 13.72
N SER A 145 -0.46 -3.19 14.85
CA SER A 145 0.35 -2.14 15.47
C SER A 145 0.37 -2.30 16.99
N ILE A 146 1.14 -1.45 17.68
CA ILE A 146 1.33 -1.53 19.11
C ILE A 146 0.32 -0.63 19.83
N LEU A 147 -0.32 -1.17 20.85
CA LEU A 147 -1.09 -0.42 21.84
C LEU A 147 -0.25 -0.23 23.10
N VAL A 148 -0.22 0.96 23.63
CA VAL A 148 0.46 1.25 24.89
C VAL A 148 -0.59 1.34 26.01
N ASN A 149 -0.50 0.47 27.02
CA ASN A 149 -1.51 0.34 28.06
C ASN A 149 -2.95 0.14 27.54
N GLY A 150 -3.10 -0.58 26.40
CA GLY A 150 -4.38 -0.79 25.76
C GLY A 150 -4.94 0.42 25.01
N MET A 151 -4.22 1.54 24.98
CA MET A 151 -4.65 2.74 24.30
C MET A 151 -4.03 2.85 22.92
N GLY A 152 -4.83 3.36 21.99
CA GLY A 152 -4.44 3.60 20.62
C GLY A 152 -3.69 4.93 20.44
N GLN A 153 -3.30 5.15 19.21
CA GLN A 153 -2.61 6.36 18.78
C GLN A 153 -3.60 7.53 18.61
N LYS A 154 -3.06 8.73 18.64
CA LYS A 154 -3.82 9.97 18.43
C LYS A 154 -4.44 9.98 17.03
N ILE A 155 -5.68 10.41 16.96
CA ILE A 155 -6.37 10.73 15.70
C ILE A 155 -6.19 12.24 15.48
N GLY A 156 -5.65 12.62 14.32
CA GLY A 156 -5.36 14.00 13.98
C GLY A 156 -3.97 14.16 13.36
N THR A 157 -3.59 15.39 13.06
CA THR A 157 -2.27 15.72 12.49
C THR A 157 -1.13 15.39 13.44
N GLU A 158 -1.38 15.46 14.73
CA GLU A 158 -0.37 15.19 15.77
C GLU A 158 -0.04 13.70 15.92
N GLY A 159 -0.91 12.82 15.38
CA GLY A 159 -0.71 11.36 15.40
C GLY A 159 0.23 10.87 14.30
N TYR A 160 1.33 11.55 14.05
CA TYR A 160 2.27 11.21 12.98
C TYR A 160 3.42 10.33 13.44
N GLY A 161 4.04 9.68 12.45
CA GLY A 161 5.27 8.94 12.61
C GLY A 161 6.18 9.20 11.41
N TRP A 162 7.34 8.56 11.37
CA TRP A 162 8.25 8.61 10.22
C TRP A 162 9.13 7.37 10.18
N ILE A 163 9.88 7.24 9.08
CA ILE A 163 10.87 6.17 8.89
C ILE A 163 12.26 6.81 9.00
N PRO A 164 12.88 6.80 10.19
CA PRO A 164 14.20 7.42 10.41
C PRO A 164 15.36 6.62 9.83
N ARG A 165 15.19 5.30 9.69
CA ARG A 165 16.24 4.41 9.17
C ARG A 165 15.65 3.28 8.36
N TYR A 166 16.35 2.91 7.31
CA TYR A 166 16.04 1.75 6.50
C TYR A 166 17.28 1.29 5.75
N TYR A 167 17.22 0.05 5.28
CA TYR A 167 18.21 -0.52 4.38
C TYR A 167 17.48 -1.40 3.37
N GLU A 168 17.82 -1.22 2.11
CA GLU A 168 17.28 -1.97 0.97
C GLU A 168 18.43 -2.80 0.40
N GLY A 169 18.59 -4.04 0.84
CA GLY A 169 19.64 -4.96 0.42
C GLY A 169 19.08 -6.18 -0.31
N GLU A 170 19.94 -6.91 -0.97
CA GLU A 170 19.59 -8.11 -1.72
C GLU A 170 19.22 -9.27 -0.78
N GLU A 171 19.99 -9.48 0.28
CA GLU A 171 19.77 -10.59 1.22
C GLU A 171 18.93 -10.16 2.43
N ILE A 172 19.09 -8.94 2.89
CA ILE A 172 18.41 -8.40 4.07
C ILE A 172 17.92 -6.99 3.78
N SER A 173 16.67 -6.74 4.11
CA SER A 173 16.11 -5.40 4.14
C SER A 173 15.49 -5.14 5.50
N TYR A 174 15.61 -3.91 6.01
CA TYR A 174 14.93 -3.53 7.24
C TYR A 174 14.37 -2.12 7.16
N VAL A 175 13.37 -1.85 7.97
CA VAL A 175 12.79 -0.53 8.18
C VAL A 175 12.59 -0.30 9.68
N VAL A 176 12.90 0.91 10.12
CA VAL A 176 12.61 1.37 11.48
C VAL A 176 11.61 2.49 11.38
N GLY A 177 10.47 2.33 12.04
CA GLY A 177 9.46 3.38 12.17
C GLY A 177 9.49 4.00 13.56
N ASP A 178 9.40 5.30 13.64
CA ASP A 178 9.20 6.06 14.87
C ASP A 178 7.78 6.62 14.90
N ALA A 179 7.00 6.18 15.87
CA ALA A 179 5.65 6.63 16.14
C ALA A 179 5.51 7.32 17.50
N SER A 180 6.59 7.84 18.04
CA SER A 180 6.62 8.46 19.38
C SER A 180 5.59 9.58 19.52
N ASN A 181 5.37 10.37 18.47
CA ASN A 181 4.36 11.43 18.50
C ASN A 181 2.92 10.93 18.35
N ALA A 182 2.74 9.74 17.79
CA ALA A 182 1.42 9.16 17.63
C ALA A 182 0.88 8.59 18.95
N VAL A 183 1.73 8.26 19.91
CA VAL A 183 1.31 7.69 21.19
C VAL A 183 0.56 8.73 22.00
N SER A 184 -0.58 8.34 22.57
CA SER A 184 -1.42 9.24 23.37
C SER A 184 -0.82 9.63 24.71
N TYR A 185 0.27 8.97 25.14
CA TYR A 185 0.99 9.25 26.38
C TYR A 185 2.37 9.83 26.12
N THR A 186 2.49 11.13 26.31
CA THR A 186 3.79 11.80 26.38
C THR A 186 4.30 11.95 27.81
N HIS A 187 3.59 11.43 28.83
CA HIS A 187 3.90 11.64 30.23
C HIS A 187 3.81 10.36 31.06
N LEU A 188 4.59 9.34 30.71
CA LEU A 188 5.09 8.39 31.69
C LEU A 188 6.52 8.81 32.05
N ARG A 189 6.62 9.77 32.94
CA ARG A 189 7.85 9.99 33.74
C ARG A 189 7.79 9.13 34.97
#